data_a54cd75f550c5f6e1bb0963c477fe488
#
_entry.id   a54cd75f550c5f6e1bb0963c477fe488
#
_cell.length_a   1.000
_cell.length_b   1.000
_cell.length_c   1.000
_cell.angle_alpha   90.00
_cell.angle_beta   90.00
_cell.angle_gamma   90.00
#
_symmetry.space_group_name_H-M   'P 1'
#
loop_
_entity.id
_entity.type
_entity.pdbx_description
1 polymer ?
#
loop_
_entity_poly.entity_id
_entity_poly.type
_entity_poly.pdbx_seq_one_letter_code
_entity_poly.pdbx_strand_id
1 'polypeptide(L)'
;QKIESEEADVIKYLFTYYNPTNGLKVECTVKGYPSYQAAEWVLNFTNKGTSNSPTLEQVKVVDLAMQYASKGEFKLHYADGNHISKYDFHPRSVTLATGETKQMSPQGGRSSEGDYLPFFNIESPAGQGVILGVGWSGTWYADVCAQDNRTISMASGMKTMKLYLRPQETIRTPSISLMFWENIDRMAGHNKFRRFVLAHKSRKINGKFAEYPLSSGFNYRDPAPCTEYSCLTADYAIAM
;
A
#
# COMPACT_ATOMS: atom_id res chain seq x y z
N GLN A 1 15.77 -15.26 10.69
CA GLN A 1 16.28 -16.35 9.86
C GLN A 1 16.13 -15.98 8.38
N LYS A 2 17.19 -16.15 7.59
CA LYS A 2 17.12 -16.08 6.14
C LYS A 2 16.41 -17.34 5.65
N ILE A 3 15.49 -17.19 4.70
CA ILE A 3 14.78 -18.29 4.05
C ILE A 3 15.05 -18.26 2.54
N GLU A 4 15.00 -19.42 1.90
CA GLU A 4 15.20 -19.50 0.46
C GLU A 4 14.09 -18.74 -0.29
N SER A 5 14.45 -18.16 -1.43
CA SER A 5 13.52 -17.49 -2.33
C SER A 5 13.53 -18.22 -3.66
N GLU A 6 12.35 -18.51 -4.18
CA GLU A 6 12.17 -19.04 -5.54
C GLU A 6 12.33 -17.97 -6.63
N GLU A 7 12.28 -16.68 -6.24
CA GLU A 7 12.44 -15.56 -7.15
C GLU A 7 13.92 -15.15 -7.22
N ALA A 8 14.47 -15.05 -8.42
CA ALA A 8 15.80 -14.49 -8.63
C ALA A 8 15.86 -13.04 -8.11
N ASP A 9 16.99 -12.64 -7.55
CA ASP A 9 17.24 -11.32 -6.97
C ASP A 9 16.35 -10.94 -5.79
N VAL A 10 15.59 -11.88 -5.19
CA VAL A 10 14.79 -11.64 -4.00
C VAL A 10 15.41 -12.33 -2.80
N ILE A 11 15.70 -11.56 -1.77
CA ILE A 11 16.23 -12.07 -0.49
C ILE A 11 15.07 -12.08 0.52
N LYS A 12 14.80 -13.24 1.12
CA LYS A 12 13.74 -13.38 2.12
C LYS A 12 14.31 -13.59 3.52
N TYR A 13 13.68 -12.93 4.48
CA TYR A 13 13.93 -13.12 5.91
C TYR A 13 12.61 -13.37 6.63
N LEU A 14 12.66 -14.27 7.62
CA LEU A 14 11.56 -14.52 8.55
C LEU A 14 12.03 -14.15 9.95
N PHE A 15 11.29 -13.24 10.59
CA PHE A 15 11.45 -12.89 11.99
C PHE A 15 10.24 -13.41 12.75
N THR A 16 10.46 -14.19 13.79
CA THR A 16 9.40 -14.78 14.61
C THR A 16 9.51 -14.29 16.03
N TYR A 17 8.41 -13.78 16.54
CA TYR A 17 8.23 -13.35 17.91
C TYR A 17 7.12 -14.18 18.54
N TYR A 18 7.32 -14.64 19.75
CA TYR A 18 6.34 -15.44 20.46
C TYR A 18 6.23 -14.97 21.92
N ASN A 19 5.01 -14.74 22.36
CA ASN A 19 4.70 -14.43 23.74
C ASN A 19 4.15 -15.70 24.42
N PRO A 20 4.92 -16.37 25.31
CA PRO A 20 4.48 -17.60 25.95
C PRO A 20 3.35 -17.39 26.95
N THR A 21 3.17 -16.16 27.47
CA THR A 21 2.13 -15.87 28.46
C THR A 21 0.73 -15.91 27.86
N ASN A 22 0.56 -15.45 26.61
CA ASN A 22 -0.75 -15.36 25.96
C ASN A 22 -0.81 -16.16 24.66
N GLY A 23 0.25 -16.87 24.28
CA GLY A 23 0.29 -17.71 23.08
C GLY A 23 0.30 -16.94 21.76
N LEU A 24 0.43 -15.61 21.77
CA LEU A 24 0.48 -14.83 20.54
C LEU A 24 1.83 -14.98 19.83
N LYS A 25 1.78 -15.42 18.58
CA LYS A 25 2.93 -15.50 17.67
C LYS A 25 2.80 -14.43 16.61
N VAL A 26 3.88 -13.70 16.34
CA VAL A 26 3.97 -12.73 15.23
C VAL A 26 5.12 -13.14 14.33
N GLU A 27 4.84 -13.30 13.05
CA GLU A 27 5.83 -13.59 12.02
C GLU A 27 5.89 -12.41 11.05
N CYS A 28 7.06 -11.81 10.95
CA CYS A 28 7.37 -10.79 9.96
C CYS A 28 8.14 -11.43 8.82
N THR A 29 7.52 -11.53 7.66
CA THR A 29 8.19 -11.96 6.43
C THR A 29 8.67 -10.72 5.69
N VAL A 30 9.97 -10.59 5.51
CA VAL A 30 10.61 -9.48 4.79
C VAL A 30 11.17 -9.99 3.47
N LYS A 31 10.89 -9.27 2.38
CA LYS A 31 11.51 -9.45 1.07
C LYS A 31 12.36 -8.23 0.74
N GLY A 32 13.64 -8.45 0.45
CA GLY A 32 14.54 -7.45 -0.08
C GLY A 32 14.68 -7.61 -1.59
N TYR A 33 14.71 -6.49 -2.30
CA TYR A 33 14.84 -6.40 -3.75
C TYR A 33 16.05 -5.51 -4.09
N PRO A 34 17.29 -6.06 -4.08
CA PRO A 34 18.50 -5.26 -4.23
C PRO A 34 18.53 -4.44 -5.52
N SER A 35 18.12 -5.04 -6.65
CA SER A 35 18.07 -4.38 -7.96
C SER A 35 17.15 -3.15 -8.02
N TYR A 36 16.22 -3.04 -7.07
CA TYR A 36 15.28 -1.92 -6.94
C TYR A 36 15.56 -1.05 -5.73
N GLN A 37 16.54 -1.40 -4.87
CA GLN A 37 16.74 -0.74 -3.58
C GLN A 37 15.43 -0.69 -2.78
N ALA A 38 14.71 -1.82 -2.77
CA ALA A 38 13.40 -1.92 -2.16
C ALA A 38 13.34 -3.04 -1.12
N ALA A 39 12.48 -2.85 -0.15
CA ALA A 39 12.09 -3.86 0.82
C ALA A 39 10.58 -3.89 0.97
N GLU A 40 10.04 -5.08 1.21
CA GLU A 40 8.63 -5.29 1.49
C GLU A 40 8.50 -6.21 2.70
N TRP A 41 7.48 -6.00 3.51
CA TRP A 41 7.18 -6.91 4.60
C TRP A 41 5.68 -6.99 4.89
N VAL A 42 5.32 -8.08 5.55
CA VAL A 42 3.97 -8.35 6.05
C VAL A 42 4.09 -9.01 7.41
N LEU A 43 3.17 -8.67 8.32
CA LEU A 43 3.05 -9.33 9.62
C LEU A 43 1.91 -10.35 9.58
N ASN A 44 2.15 -11.52 10.13
CA ASN A 44 1.13 -12.53 10.41
C ASN A 44 1.03 -12.73 11.92
N PHE A 45 -0.16 -12.55 12.46
CA PHE A 45 -0.47 -12.80 13.86
C PHE A 45 -1.17 -14.14 13.96
N THR A 46 -0.67 -15.04 14.81
CA THR A 46 -1.28 -16.35 15.05
C THR A 46 -1.48 -16.54 16.55
N ASN A 47 -2.66 -16.94 16.95
CA ASN A 47 -2.91 -17.38 18.32
C ASN A 47 -2.55 -18.86 18.47
N LYS A 48 -1.45 -19.16 19.14
CA LYS A 48 -1.00 -20.53 19.48
C LYS A 48 -1.48 -20.99 20.86
N GLY A 49 -2.20 -20.12 21.58
CA GLY A 49 -2.77 -20.44 22.89
C GLY A 49 -4.05 -21.28 22.78
N THR A 50 -4.61 -21.63 23.93
CA THR A 50 -5.84 -22.41 24.07
C THR A 50 -7.09 -21.54 24.36
N SER A 51 -6.90 -20.25 24.58
CA SER A 51 -7.94 -19.25 24.76
C SER A 51 -7.82 -18.12 23.74
N ASN A 52 -8.80 -17.23 23.67
CA ASN A 52 -8.73 -16.06 22.81
C ASN A 52 -7.50 -15.21 23.11
N SER A 53 -6.88 -14.65 22.07
CA SER A 53 -5.77 -13.72 22.25
C SER A 53 -6.23 -12.42 22.95
N PRO A 54 -5.30 -11.62 23.48
CA PRO A 54 -5.57 -10.23 23.76
C PRO A 54 -6.09 -9.50 22.51
N THR A 55 -6.82 -8.39 22.72
CA THR A 55 -7.25 -7.53 21.63
C THR A 55 -6.05 -6.98 20.86
N LEU A 56 -6.07 -7.18 19.54
CA LEU A 56 -5.13 -6.59 18.61
C LEU A 56 -5.73 -5.30 18.07
N GLU A 57 -5.13 -4.18 18.41
CA GLU A 57 -5.57 -2.85 17.95
C GLU A 57 -4.36 -1.93 17.73
N GLN A 58 -4.54 -0.88 16.94
CA GLN A 58 -3.51 0.12 16.65
C GLN A 58 -2.20 -0.47 16.11
N VAL A 59 -2.29 -1.55 15.34
CA VAL A 59 -1.12 -2.22 14.78
C VAL A 59 -0.49 -1.35 13.71
N LYS A 60 0.72 -0.86 14.00
CA LYS A 60 1.56 -0.16 13.04
C LYS A 60 2.41 -1.18 12.28
N VAL A 61 2.15 -1.35 11.00
CA VAL A 61 2.92 -2.27 10.17
C VAL A 61 4.25 -1.64 9.74
N VAL A 62 4.26 -0.34 9.59
CA VAL A 62 5.44 0.50 9.57
C VAL A 62 5.32 1.58 10.64
N ASP A 63 6.39 1.78 11.39
CA ASP A 63 6.56 2.87 12.36
C ASP A 63 8.06 3.16 12.43
N LEU A 64 8.51 4.07 11.59
CA LEU A 64 9.94 4.37 11.49
C LEU A 64 10.19 5.86 11.26
N ALA A 65 11.39 6.30 11.63
CA ALA A 65 11.91 7.60 11.30
C ALA A 65 13.23 7.45 10.53
N MET A 66 13.43 8.34 9.57
CA MET A 66 14.66 8.41 8.78
C MET A 66 15.27 9.79 8.92
N GLN A 67 16.57 9.82 9.16
CA GLN A 67 17.34 11.04 9.29
C GLN A 67 18.22 11.23 8.05
N TYR A 68 18.20 12.40 7.49
CA TYR A 68 18.99 12.80 6.32
C TYR A 68 20.15 13.72 6.71
N ALA A 69 21.25 13.66 5.98
CA ALA A 69 22.39 14.54 6.21
C ALA A 69 22.10 16.00 5.90
N SER A 70 21.35 16.24 4.82
CA SER A 70 20.97 17.58 4.38
C SER A 70 19.79 18.13 5.18
N LYS A 71 19.85 19.44 5.46
CA LYS A 71 18.74 20.19 6.07
C LYS A 71 17.88 20.82 4.98
N GLY A 72 16.59 20.91 5.22
CA GLY A 72 15.66 21.62 4.35
C GLY A 72 14.23 21.09 4.47
N GLU A 73 13.44 21.34 3.44
CA GLU A 73 12.03 20.95 3.39
C GLU A 73 11.86 19.55 2.79
N PHE A 74 10.96 18.77 3.39
CA PHE A 74 10.48 17.54 2.79
C PHE A 74 9.25 17.82 1.93
N LYS A 75 9.17 17.15 0.79
CA LYS A 75 7.99 17.20 -0.08
C LYS A 75 7.34 15.84 -0.15
N LEU A 76 6.01 15.83 -0.04
CA LEU A 76 5.20 14.63 -0.21
C LEU A 76 4.46 14.72 -1.53
N HIS A 77 4.70 13.73 -2.40
CA HIS A 77 4.01 13.55 -3.68
C HIS A 77 3.09 12.34 -3.58
N TYR A 78 1.84 12.54 -3.96
CA TYR A 78 0.80 11.52 -3.94
C TYR A 78 -0.19 11.75 -5.09
N ALA A 79 -1.16 10.89 -5.25
CA ALA A 79 -2.26 11.09 -6.18
C ALA A 79 -3.60 10.89 -5.47
N ASP A 80 -4.59 11.62 -5.94
CA ASP A 80 -5.97 11.40 -5.53
C ASP A 80 -6.39 9.97 -5.86
N GLY A 81 -7.36 9.42 -5.13
CA GLY A 81 -7.97 8.15 -5.45
C GLY A 81 -9.07 8.29 -6.50
N ASN A 82 -9.95 7.31 -6.55
CA ASN A 82 -11.05 7.25 -7.50
C ASN A 82 -12.32 7.90 -6.91
N HIS A 83 -12.84 8.93 -7.57
CA HIS A 83 -14.11 9.60 -7.27
C HIS A 83 -15.14 9.41 -8.39
N ILE A 84 -14.83 8.62 -9.43
CA ILE A 84 -15.63 8.50 -10.65
C ILE A 84 -15.78 9.87 -11.33
N SER A 85 -14.66 10.54 -11.51
CA SER A 85 -14.59 11.88 -12.07
C SER A 85 -13.43 12.02 -13.05
N LYS A 86 -13.44 13.08 -13.86
CA LYS A 86 -12.31 13.40 -14.74
C LYS A 86 -11.02 13.79 -14.01
N TYR A 87 -11.08 13.97 -12.70
CA TYR A 87 -9.94 14.32 -11.85
C TYR A 87 -9.38 13.14 -11.08
N ASP A 88 -9.87 11.91 -11.36
CA ASP A 88 -9.35 10.70 -10.75
C ASP A 88 -7.84 10.58 -10.98
N PHE A 89 -7.16 10.11 -9.95
CA PHE A 89 -5.70 9.90 -9.95
C PHE A 89 -4.86 11.17 -10.19
N HIS A 90 -5.44 12.34 -9.93
CA HIS A 90 -4.74 13.61 -10.12
C HIS A 90 -3.52 13.70 -9.19
N PRO A 91 -2.31 14.03 -9.74
CA PRO A 91 -1.11 14.13 -8.94
C PRO A 91 -1.11 15.37 -8.05
N ARG A 92 -0.68 15.18 -6.81
CA ARG A 92 -0.54 16.22 -5.79
C ARG A 92 0.89 16.27 -5.25
N SER A 93 1.28 17.47 -4.82
CA SER A 93 2.55 17.69 -4.13
C SER A 93 2.33 18.72 -3.03
N VAL A 94 2.85 18.43 -1.83
CA VAL A 94 2.81 19.35 -0.70
C VAL A 94 4.18 19.40 -0.02
N THR A 95 4.57 20.57 0.44
CA THR A 95 5.69 20.71 1.37
C THR A 95 5.19 20.42 2.77
N LEU A 96 5.90 19.56 3.49
CA LEU A 96 5.55 19.19 4.86
C LEU A 96 6.10 20.24 5.82
N ALA A 97 5.20 20.89 6.56
CA ALA A 97 5.62 21.81 7.62
C ALA A 97 6.24 21.01 8.79
N THR A 98 7.28 21.56 9.40
CA THR A 98 7.95 20.93 10.54
C THR A 98 6.97 20.74 11.70
N GLY A 99 6.89 19.52 12.22
CA GLY A 99 5.98 19.12 13.29
C GLY A 99 4.56 18.79 12.83
N GLU A 100 4.22 19.02 11.56
CA GLU A 100 2.91 18.68 11.02
C GLU A 100 2.88 17.25 10.52
N THR A 101 1.81 16.52 10.87
CA THR A 101 1.54 15.18 10.36
C THR A 101 0.50 15.24 9.24
N LYS A 102 0.88 14.84 8.04
CA LYS A 102 -0.06 14.60 6.96
C LYS A 102 -0.66 13.21 7.13
N GLN A 103 -1.94 13.17 7.46
CA GLN A 103 -2.72 11.94 7.61
C GLN A 103 -3.45 11.61 6.32
N MET A 104 -3.35 10.38 5.88
CA MET A 104 -3.91 9.90 4.62
C MET A 104 -4.63 8.57 4.82
N SER A 105 -5.77 8.41 4.16
CA SER A 105 -6.59 7.21 4.25
C SER A 105 -7.62 7.22 3.12
N PRO A 106 -8.02 6.07 2.55
CA PRO A 106 -9.15 6.02 1.63
C PRO A 106 -10.47 6.30 2.36
N GLN A 107 -11.49 6.70 1.64
CA GLN A 107 -12.80 7.05 2.22
C GLN A 107 -13.76 5.85 2.26
N GLY A 108 -14.02 5.20 1.17
CA GLY A 108 -15.14 4.29 1.01
C GLY A 108 -14.88 2.81 1.33
N GLY A 109 -13.80 2.48 2.04
CA GLY A 109 -13.48 1.09 2.41
C GLY A 109 -12.71 0.31 1.35
N ARG A 110 -12.46 0.88 0.18
CA ARG A 110 -11.58 0.34 -0.86
C ARG A 110 -10.24 1.08 -0.87
N SER A 111 -9.19 0.38 -1.23
CA SER A 111 -7.81 0.86 -1.11
C SER A 111 -7.51 2.16 -1.86
N SER A 112 -8.20 2.44 -2.95
CA SER A 112 -7.96 3.60 -3.82
C SER A 112 -9.20 4.46 -4.02
N GLU A 113 -10.17 4.39 -3.13
CA GLU A 113 -11.38 5.19 -3.19
C GLU A 113 -11.21 6.50 -2.41
N GLY A 114 -11.68 7.59 -2.99
CA GLY A 114 -11.63 8.91 -2.36
C GLY A 114 -10.32 9.64 -2.61
N ASP A 115 -9.75 10.21 -1.56
CA ASP A 115 -8.74 11.25 -1.65
C ASP A 115 -7.31 10.75 -1.96
N TYR A 116 -7.03 9.44 -1.79
CA TYR A 116 -5.65 8.96 -1.87
C TYR A 116 -5.51 7.62 -2.56
N LEU A 117 -4.53 7.50 -3.45
CA LEU A 117 -3.92 6.22 -3.82
C LEU A 117 -2.94 5.76 -2.74
N PRO A 118 -2.76 4.44 -2.54
CA PRO A 118 -1.90 3.90 -1.48
C PRO A 118 -0.40 3.97 -1.79
N PHE A 119 0.05 5.04 -2.44
CA PHE A 119 1.44 5.25 -2.85
C PHE A 119 1.87 6.69 -2.58
N PHE A 120 2.97 6.84 -1.83
CA PHE A 120 3.45 8.12 -1.34
C PHE A 120 4.95 8.24 -1.62
N ASN A 121 5.35 9.25 -2.38
CA ASN A 121 6.75 9.54 -2.62
C ASN A 121 7.19 10.71 -1.74
N ILE A 122 8.10 10.46 -0.84
CA ILE A 122 8.66 11.43 0.09
C ILE A 122 10.03 11.84 -0.43
N GLU A 123 10.12 13.08 -0.89
CA GLU A 123 11.36 13.70 -1.39
C GLU A 123 12.06 14.42 -0.25
N SER A 124 13.33 14.11 -0.05
CA SER A 124 14.20 14.77 0.94
C SER A 124 14.80 16.05 0.40
N PRO A 125 15.33 16.92 1.28
CA PRO A 125 16.01 18.16 0.87
C PRO A 125 17.20 17.95 -0.09
N ALA A 126 17.78 16.76 -0.13
CA ALA A 126 18.92 16.43 -0.99
C ALA A 126 18.50 15.94 -2.39
N GLY A 127 17.20 15.91 -2.72
CA GLY A 127 16.72 15.40 -3.99
C GLY A 127 16.86 13.88 -4.15
N GLN A 128 16.78 13.16 -3.06
CA GLN A 128 16.63 11.71 -2.96
C GLN A 128 15.38 11.41 -2.16
N GLY A 129 14.85 10.19 -2.21
CA GLY A 129 13.64 9.94 -1.46
C GLY A 129 13.28 8.48 -1.29
N VAL A 130 12.11 8.29 -0.71
CA VAL A 130 11.52 6.97 -0.47
C VAL A 130 10.08 6.95 -0.93
N ILE A 131 9.71 5.88 -1.61
CA ILE A 131 8.31 5.61 -1.95
C ILE A 131 7.78 4.57 -0.96
N LEU A 132 6.72 4.96 -0.24
CA LEU A 132 5.92 4.09 0.62
C LEU A 132 4.74 3.56 -0.18
N GLY A 133 4.61 2.24 -0.28
CA GLY A 133 3.44 1.56 -0.82
C GLY A 133 2.70 0.78 0.25
N VAL A 134 1.37 0.92 0.30
CA VAL A 134 0.49 0.20 1.25
C VAL A 134 -0.33 -0.83 0.50
N GLY A 135 0.03 -2.11 0.63
CA GLY A 135 -0.61 -3.23 -0.05
C GLY A 135 -1.77 -3.79 0.76
N TRP A 136 -2.92 -3.14 0.70
CA TRP A 136 -4.15 -3.53 1.37
C TRP A 136 -5.37 -3.26 0.49
N SER A 137 -6.34 -4.14 0.48
CA SER A 137 -7.56 -3.99 -0.31
C SER A 137 -8.67 -3.20 0.41
N GLY A 138 -8.58 -3.08 1.74
CA GLY A 138 -9.53 -2.36 2.58
C GLY A 138 -8.99 -0.99 3.02
N THR A 139 -9.57 -0.46 4.11
CA THR A 139 -9.20 0.84 4.66
C THR A 139 -7.87 0.78 5.42
N TRP A 140 -6.88 1.46 4.90
CA TRP A 140 -5.57 1.67 5.50
C TRP A 140 -5.44 3.11 6.03
N TYR A 141 -4.40 3.38 6.78
CA TYR A 141 -3.94 4.74 7.07
C TYR A 141 -2.44 4.85 6.75
N ALA A 142 -2.01 6.06 6.45
CA ALA A 142 -0.60 6.42 6.37
C ALA A 142 -0.41 7.83 6.93
N ASP A 143 0.47 7.95 7.89
CA ASP A 143 0.84 9.21 8.54
C ASP A 143 2.29 9.51 8.16
N VAL A 144 2.55 10.72 7.67
CA VAL A 144 3.89 11.19 7.32
C VAL A 144 4.12 12.53 8.00
N CYS A 145 5.22 12.64 8.77
CA CYS A 145 5.53 13.83 9.54
C CYS A 145 6.99 14.24 9.34
N ALA A 146 7.23 15.49 8.94
CA ALA A 146 8.54 16.12 9.03
C ALA A 146 8.78 16.54 10.49
N GLN A 147 9.46 15.69 11.27
CA GLN A 147 9.71 15.95 12.70
C GLN A 147 10.59 17.20 12.90
N ASP A 148 11.56 17.35 12.03
CA ASP A 148 12.42 18.52 11.92
C ASP A 148 12.92 18.69 10.48
N ASN A 149 13.89 19.58 10.25
CA ASN A 149 14.43 19.85 8.91
C ASN A 149 15.38 18.76 8.38
N ARG A 150 15.52 17.63 9.07
CA ARG A 150 16.36 16.48 8.69
C ARG A 150 15.65 15.13 8.86
N THR A 151 14.61 15.09 9.67
CA THR A 151 13.98 13.84 10.10
C THR A 151 12.55 13.75 9.60
N ILE A 152 12.26 12.69 8.87
CA ILE A 152 10.93 12.33 8.44
C ILE A 152 10.50 11.04 9.14
N SER A 153 9.28 11.00 9.66
CA SER A 153 8.69 9.78 10.20
C SER A 153 7.48 9.34 9.40
N MET A 154 7.23 8.04 9.40
CA MET A 154 6.07 7.45 8.75
C MET A 154 5.51 6.31 9.58
N ALA A 155 4.18 6.23 9.64
CA ALA A 155 3.45 5.13 10.24
C ALA A 155 2.29 4.72 9.33
N SER A 156 2.03 3.42 9.23
CA SER A 156 0.89 2.90 8.45
C SER A 156 0.44 1.54 8.95
N GLY A 157 -0.85 1.26 8.72
CA GLY A 157 -1.48 0.01 9.08
C GLY A 157 -2.94 -0.04 8.64
N MET A 158 -3.73 -0.96 9.22
CA MET A 158 -5.18 -0.98 9.07
C MET A 158 -5.81 0.12 9.93
N LYS A 159 -6.69 0.93 9.35
CA LYS A 159 -7.27 2.11 10.04
C LYS A 159 -8.12 1.74 11.26
N THR A 160 -8.85 0.64 11.17
CA THR A 160 -9.86 0.27 12.18
C THR A 160 -9.67 -1.14 12.72
N MET A 161 -8.41 -1.61 12.81
CA MET A 161 -8.14 -2.92 13.39
C MET A 161 -8.45 -2.91 14.88
N LYS A 162 -9.42 -3.73 15.28
CA LYS A 162 -9.74 -4.03 16.67
C LYS A 162 -10.39 -5.40 16.73
N LEU A 163 -9.63 -6.43 17.05
CA LEU A 163 -10.10 -7.81 17.05
C LEU A 163 -9.28 -8.67 18.00
N TYR A 164 -9.74 -9.86 18.30
CA TYR A 164 -9.00 -10.93 18.93
C TYR A 164 -8.95 -12.15 18.00
N LEU A 165 -7.98 -13.01 18.21
CA LEU A 165 -7.87 -14.27 17.49
C LEU A 165 -8.32 -15.42 18.40
N ARG A 166 -9.17 -16.28 17.90
CA ARG A 166 -9.49 -17.55 18.54
C ARG A 166 -8.26 -18.48 18.48
N PRO A 167 -8.24 -19.57 19.29
CA PRO A 167 -7.17 -20.54 19.22
C PRO A 167 -6.94 -21.03 17.77
N GLN A 168 -5.67 -21.03 17.36
CA GLN A 168 -5.18 -21.41 16.02
C GLN A 168 -5.59 -20.47 14.87
N GLU A 169 -6.31 -19.39 15.12
CA GLU A 169 -6.59 -18.40 14.09
C GLU A 169 -5.35 -17.59 13.72
N THR A 170 -5.29 -17.21 12.45
CA THR A 170 -4.22 -16.37 11.89
C THR A 170 -4.84 -15.24 11.09
N ILE A 171 -4.27 -14.04 11.25
CA ILE A 171 -4.58 -12.87 10.42
C ILE A 171 -3.28 -12.25 9.91
N ARG A 172 -3.33 -11.72 8.69
CA ARG A 172 -2.24 -10.91 8.14
C ARG A 172 -2.56 -9.43 8.17
N THR A 173 -1.53 -8.61 8.20
CA THR A 173 -1.63 -7.15 8.01
C THR A 173 -1.56 -6.74 6.54
N PRO A 174 -1.75 -5.45 6.21
CA PRO A 174 -1.23 -4.87 4.97
C PRO A 174 0.22 -5.27 4.75
N SER A 175 0.63 -5.44 3.49
CA SER A 175 2.05 -5.42 3.16
C SER A 175 2.52 -3.97 3.03
N ILE A 176 3.72 -3.68 3.51
CA ILE A 176 4.37 -2.39 3.32
C ILE A 176 5.53 -2.58 2.39
N SER A 177 5.66 -1.72 1.40
CA SER A 177 6.86 -1.65 0.56
C SER A 177 7.50 -0.28 0.66
N LEU A 178 8.81 -0.27 0.87
CA LEU A 178 9.65 0.92 0.80
C LEU A 178 10.61 0.76 -0.36
N MET A 179 10.70 1.75 -1.22
CA MET A 179 11.67 1.78 -2.30
C MET A 179 12.43 3.09 -2.27
N PHE A 180 13.75 3.00 -2.14
CA PHE A 180 14.64 4.16 -2.12
C PHE A 180 15.04 4.55 -3.54
N TRP A 181 15.14 5.86 -3.76
CA TRP A 181 15.62 6.42 -5.01
C TRP A 181 16.60 7.57 -4.74
N GLU A 182 17.56 7.66 -5.63
CA GLU A 182 18.59 8.69 -5.64
C GLU A 182 18.52 9.38 -7.01
N ASN A 183 19.10 10.51 -7.14
CA ASN A 183 19.05 11.45 -8.24
C ASN A 183 17.97 12.53 -8.03
N ILE A 184 18.32 13.71 -8.44
CA ILE A 184 17.54 14.96 -8.29
C ILE A 184 16.16 14.90 -8.99
N ASP A 185 15.90 13.88 -9.78
CA ASP A 185 14.65 13.70 -10.51
C ASP A 185 13.75 12.67 -9.84
N ARG A 186 12.70 13.17 -9.18
CA ARG A 186 11.65 12.33 -8.58
C ARG A 186 10.95 11.42 -9.59
N MET A 187 10.89 11.80 -10.88
CA MET A 187 10.25 10.99 -11.92
C MET A 187 11.06 9.73 -12.21
N ALA A 188 12.38 9.77 -12.04
CA ALA A 188 13.19 8.55 -12.07
C ALA A 188 12.79 7.59 -10.95
N GLY A 189 12.50 8.10 -9.74
CA GLY A 189 11.96 7.34 -8.62
C GLY A 189 10.59 6.71 -8.96
N HIS A 190 9.65 7.49 -9.51
CA HIS A 190 8.35 6.97 -9.94
C HIS A 190 8.48 5.89 -11.02
N ASN A 191 9.33 6.09 -12.01
CA ASN A 191 9.57 5.11 -13.07
C ASN A 191 10.22 3.83 -12.53
N LYS A 192 11.13 3.96 -11.56
CA LYS A 192 11.73 2.81 -10.88
C LYS A 192 10.65 2.01 -10.12
N PHE A 193 9.74 2.69 -9.41
CA PHE A 193 8.64 2.06 -8.70
C PHE A 193 7.66 1.36 -9.67
N ARG A 194 7.32 1.97 -10.79
CA ARG A 194 6.48 1.34 -11.82
C ARG A 194 7.10 0.05 -12.35
N ARG A 195 8.42 0.06 -12.63
CA ARG A 195 9.15 -1.16 -13.04
C ARG A 195 9.17 -2.22 -11.95
N PHE A 196 9.33 -1.83 -10.69
CA PHE A 196 9.25 -2.72 -9.54
C PHE A 196 7.86 -3.39 -9.44
N VAL A 197 6.79 -2.60 -9.51
CA VAL A 197 5.42 -3.11 -9.50
C VAL A 197 5.17 -4.05 -10.67
N LEU A 198 5.61 -3.70 -11.87
CA LEU A 198 5.47 -4.55 -13.05
C LEU A 198 6.22 -5.87 -12.86
N ALA A 199 7.46 -5.84 -12.40
CA ALA A 199 8.30 -7.03 -12.25
C ALA A 199 7.80 -8.00 -11.16
N HIS A 200 7.38 -7.47 -10.00
CA HIS A 200 7.17 -8.26 -8.77
C HIS A 200 5.72 -8.28 -8.26
N LYS A 201 4.83 -7.40 -8.74
CA LYS A 201 3.45 -7.29 -8.27
C LYS A 201 2.40 -7.59 -9.35
N SER A 202 2.76 -7.39 -10.61
CA SER A 202 1.84 -7.69 -11.70
C SER A 202 1.62 -9.19 -11.85
N ARG A 203 0.36 -9.55 -12.10
CA ARG A 203 -0.02 -10.96 -12.31
C ARG A 203 0.69 -11.54 -13.53
N LYS A 204 1.25 -12.71 -13.37
CA LYS A 204 1.83 -13.50 -14.46
C LYS A 204 1.06 -14.81 -14.61
N ILE A 205 0.86 -15.26 -15.85
CA ILE A 205 0.29 -16.53 -16.22
C ILE A 205 1.34 -17.24 -17.08
N ASN A 206 1.79 -18.43 -16.65
CA ASN A 206 2.85 -19.19 -17.33
C ASN A 206 4.12 -18.36 -17.59
N GLY A 207 4.53 -17.56 -16.60
CA GLY A 207 5.73 -16.71 -16.66
C GLY A 207 5.61 -15.44 -17.50
N LYS A 208 4.50 -15.21 -18.22
CA LYS A 208 4.22 -14.00 -19.00
C LYS A 208 3.27 -13.08 -18.24
N PHE A 209 3.37 -11.78 -18.49
CA PHE A 209 2.38 -10.86 -17.95
C PHE A 209 0.98 -11.24 -18.43
N ALA A 210 0.01 -11.20 -17.50
CA ALA A 210 -1.38 -11.49 -17.85
C ALA A 210 -1.90 -10.44 -18.84
N GLU A 211 -2.43 -10.90 -19.95
CA GLU A 211 -3.23 -10.07 -20.84
C GLU A 211 -4.63 -9.95 -20.24
N TYR A 212 -5.09 -8.73 -20.08
CA TYR A 212 -6.44 -8.47 -19.59
C TYR A 212 -7.35 -8.21 -20.80
N PRO A 213 -8.48 -8.96 -20.93
CA PRO A 213 -9.43 -8.66 -21.97
C PRO A 213 -9.99 -7.25 -21.80
N LEU A 214 -10.16 -6.57 -22.90
CA LEU A 214 -10.88 -5.31 -22.90
C LEU A 214 -12.33 -5.61 -22.51
N SER A 215 -12.82 -5.02 -21.43
CA SER A 215 -14.23 -5.11 -21.07
C SER A 215 -14.83 -3.70 -21.03
N SER A 216 -16.01 -3.54 -21.59
CA SER A 216 -16.81 -2.33 -21.44
C SER A 216 -18.07 -2.67 -20.67
N GLY A 217 -18.42 -1.83 -19.69
CA GLY A 217 -19.70 -1.89 -19.01
C GLY A 217 -20.60 -0.79 -19.55
N PHE A 218 -21.76 -1.16 -20.04
CA PHE A 218 -22.76 -0.18 -20.43
C PHE A 218 -23.70 0.07 -19.25
N ASN A 219 -23.61 1.26 -18.65
CA ASN A 219 -24.60 1.78 -17.72
C ASN A 219 -25.49 2.75 -18.51
N TYR A 220 -26.36 2.20 -19.33
CA TYR A 220 -27.33 3.00 -20.05
C TYR A 220 -28.66 3.02 -19.28
N ARG A 221 -29.14 4.23 -18.97
CA ARG A 221 -30.50 4.46 -18.54
C ARG A 221 -31.29 4.93 -19.76
N ASP A 222 -32.06 4.05 -20.32
CA ASP A 222 -33.06 4.46 -21.30
C ASP A 222 -34.20 5.18 -20.54
N PRO A 223 -34.48 6.44 -20.83
CA PRO A 223 -35.53 7.18 -20.17
C PRO A 223 -36.96 6.71 -20.52
N ALA A 224 -37.14 5.85 -21.57
CA ALA A 224 -38.46 5.36 -21.92
C ALA A 224 -38.38 4.11 -22.82
N PRO A 225 -39.23 3.14 -22.63
CA PRO A 225 -40.23 2.89 -21.57
C PRO A 225 -39.73 2.02 -20.42
N CYS A 226 -38.42 1.75 -20.34
CA CYS A 226 -37.82 0.86 -19.38
C CYS A 226 -37.49 1.57 -18.07
N THR A 227 -38.07 1.14 -16.99
CA THR A 227 -37.84 1.66 -15.65
C THR A 227 -36.85 0.81 -14.83
N GLU A 228 -36.35 -0.32 -15.39
CA GLU A 228 -35.51 -1.29 -14.69
C GLU A 228 -34.19 -1.56 -15.45
N TYR A 229 -33.16 -1.93 -14.72
CA TYR A 229 -31.84 -2.32 -15.24
C TYR A 229 -31.86 -3.53 -16.20
N SER A 230 -32.99 -4.24 -16.26
CA SER A 230 -33.21 -5.42 -17.10
C SER A 230 -33.36 -5.12 -18.60
N CYS A 231 -33.34 -3.87 -19.00
CA CYS A 231 -33.59 -3.45 -20.39
C CYS A 231 -32.36 -3.49 -21.31
N LEU A 232 -31.19 -3.85 -20.79
CA LEU A 232 -30.02 -4.11 -21.63
C LEU A 232 -30.17 -5.49 -22.29
N THR A 233 -30.71 -5.52 -23.49
CA THR A 233 -30.76 -6.73 -24.34
C THR A 233 -29.55 -6.77 -25.25
N ALA A 234 -29.18 -7.99 -25.69
CA ALA A 234 -28.13 -8.17 -26.68
C ALA A 234 -28.41 -7.37 -27.99
N ASP A 235 -29.67 -7.31 -28.39
CA ASP A 235 -30.10 -6.59 -29.57
C ASP A 235 -29.87 -5.07 -29.46
N TYR A 236 -30.06 -4.51 -28.27
CA TYR A 236 -29.80 -3.10 -28.00
C TYR A 236 -28.29 -2.79 -28.03
N ALA A 237 -27.47 -3.68 -27.48
CA ALA A 237 -26.02 -3.53 -27.49
C ALA A 237 -25.40 -3.66 -28.89
N ILE A 238 -26.09 -4.36 -29.81
CA ILE A 238 -25.68 -4.49 -31.23
C ILE A 238 -26.10 -3.27 -32.03
N ALA A 239 -27.18 -2.58 -31.66
CA ALA A 239 -27.72 -1.43 -32.36
C ALA A 239 -27.00 -0.10 -32.07
N MET A 240 -26.11 -0.05 -31.06
CA MET A 240 -25.26 1.08 -30.69
C MET A 240 -23.88 0.99 -31.32
#